data_b5305865ddee6c4fb099b342f43ffdce
#
_entry.id   b5305865ddee6c4fb099b342f43ffdce
#
_cell.length_a   1.000
_cell.length_b   1.000
_cell.length_c   1.000
_cell.angle_alpha   90.00
_cell.angle_beta   90.00
_cell.angle_gamma   90.00
#
_symmetry.space_group_name_H-M   'P 1'
#
loop_
_entity.id
_entity.type
_entity.pdbx_description
1 polymer ?
#
loop_
_entity_poly.entity_id
_entity_poly.type
_entity_poly.pdbx_seq_one_letter_code
_entity_poly.pdbx_strand_id
1 'polypeptide(L)'
;MKQSVSHYVMPDEKEEATAELVHRLGLDGIENLIYGDEPSSNLFTSLTVGAHLRFWPRWMDFYLGNTKRCKKQFPDEKALTAYYGASDTDGWLEEIRKNIRAALAEKPEYLVWHVADCTLEEAWTRQFYYTSKDVLRETAAIYNAVSEEVPETVEVLFENIFWPGLCRLLPSEIDYFFSLLKGSNVGLVLDTGHFMNTNPDLETEADGAEYICAMAEKLG
;
A
#
# COMPACT_ATOMS: atom_id res chain seq x y z
N MET A 1 -9.89 -6.25 -19.35
CA MET A 1 -8.99 -5.57 -18.39
C MET A 1 -9.58 -4.21 -18.12
N LYS A 2 -9.78 -3.82 -16.85
CA LYS A 2 -10.26 -2.49 -16.50
C LYS A 2 -9.11 -1.48 -16.49
N GLN A 3 -9.41 -0.25 -16.85
CA GLN A 3 -8.49 0.89 -16.80
C GLN A 3 -9.06 1.92 -15.83
N SER A 4 -8.32 2.24 -14.78
CA SER A 4 -8.69 3.23 -13.78
C SER A 4 -7.59 4.26 -13.61
N VAL A 5 -7.91 5.36 -12.96
CA VAL A 5 -6.96 6.39 -12.56
C VAL A 5 -7.00 6.56 -11.05
N SER A 6 -5.82 6.68 -10.42
CA SER A 6 -5.75 7.00 -9.00
C SER A 6 -6.33 8.39 -8.75
N HIS A 7 -7.23 8.50 -7.79
CA HIS A 7 -7.94 9.72 -7.47
C HIS A 7 -8.16 9.86 -5.97
N TYR A 8 -8.04 11.09 -5.47
CA TYR A 8 -8.41 11.43 -4.10
C TYR A 8 -9.70 12.27 -4.15
N VAL A 9 -10.80 11.70 -3.67
CA VAL A 9 -12.11 12.38 -3.66
C VAL A 9 -12.09 13.53 -2.67
N MET A 10 -12.29 14.74 -3.16
CA MET A 10 -12.37 15.93 -2.34
C MET A 10 -13.76 16.07 -1.70
N PRO A 11 -13.87 16.67 -0.48
CA PRO A 11 -15.15 16.78 0.23
C PRO A 11 -16.28 17.43 -0.55
N ASP A 12 -15.94 18.42 -1.41
CA ASP A 12 -16.90 19.20 -2.20
C ASP A 12 -17.05 18.69 -3.65
N GLU A 13 -16.37 17.61 -3.99
CA GLU A 13 -16.39 17.04 -5.34
C GLU A 13 -17.71 16.32 -5.61
N LYS A 14 -18.18 16.40 -6.86
CA LYS A 14 -19.41 15.74 -7.30
C LYS A 14 -19.06 14.52 -8.14
N GLU A 15 -19.61 13.37 -7.79
CA GLU A 15 -19.40 12.12 -8.50
C GLU A 15 -19.73 12.24 -9.99
N GLU A 16 -20.80 12.97 -10.36
CA GLU A 16 -21.19 13.14 -11.75
C GLU A 16 -20.12 13.85 -12.60
N ALA A 17 -19.43 14.85 -12.03
CA ALA A 17 -18.39 15.58 -12.75
C ALA A 17 -17.15 14.69 -13.00
N THR A 18 -16.79 13.87 -12.03
CA THR A 18 -15.70 12.91 -12.16
C THR A 18 -16.09 11.78 -13.10
N ALA A 19 -17.35 11.31 -13.07
CA ALA A 19 -17.89 10.33 -14.00
C ALA A 19 -17.81 10.79 -15.46
N GLU A 20 -18.16 12.04 -15.73
CA GLU A 20 -18.03 12.62 -17.08
C GLU A 20 -16.57 12.63 -17.56
N LEU A 21 -15.63 12.96 -16.67
CA LEU A 21 -14.20 12.95 -16.99
C LEU A 21 -13.69 11.53 -17.28
N VAL A 22 -13.98 10.59 -16.39
CA VAL A 22 -13.63 9.17 -16.50
C VAL A 22 -14.15 8.60 -17.82
N HIS A 23 -15.44 8.80 -18.11
CA HIS A 23 -16.05 8.35 -19.36
C HIS A 23 -15.41 9.00 -20.61
N ARG A 24 -15.16 10.31 -20.57
CA ARG A 24 -14.53 11.05 -21.69
C ARG A 24 -13.11 10.54 -22.00
N LEU A 25 -12.38 10.08 -20.96
CA LEU A 25 -11.04 9.51 -21.10
C LEU A 25 -11.07 8.02 -21.47
N GLY A 26 -12.24 7.39 -21.57
CA GLY A 26 -12.39 5.97 -21.88
C GLY A 26 -11.94 5.04 -20.74
N LEU A 27 -11.97 5.53 -19.50
CA LEU A 27 -11.61 4.76 -18.31
C LEU A 27 -12.84 4.06 -17.73
N ASP A 28 -12.62 2.97 -17.00
CA ASP A 28 -13.66 2.19 -16.34
C ASP A 28 -14.04 2.74 -14.95
N GLY A 29 -13.18 3.55 -14.33
CA GLY A 29 -13.42 4.14 -13.02
C GLY A 29 -12.19 4.76 -12.39
N ILE A 30 -12.22 4.83 -11.06
CA ILE A 30 -11.14 5.37 -10.25
C ILE A 30 -10.58 4.30 -9.29
N GLU A 31 -9.31 4.44 -8.94
CA GLU A 31 -8.72 3.86 -7.74
C GLU A 31 -8.67 4.94 -6.66
N ASN A 32 -9.60 4.86 -5.69
CA ASN A 32 -9.77 5.92 -4.69
C ASN A 32 -8.71 5.82 -3.60
N LEU A 33 -8.02 6.92 -3.31
CA LEU A 33 -6.98 7.01 -2.28
C LEU A 33 -7.61 7.27 -0.91
N ILE A 34 -7.58 6.29 -0.01
CA ILE A 34 -8.23 6.33 1.30
C ILE A 34 -7.20 6.54 2.41
N TYR A 35 -7.08 7.77 2.90
CA TYR A 35 -6.16 8.11 4.00
C TYR A 35 -6.82 8.16 5.37
N GLY A 36 -8.15 8.24 5.42
CA GLY A 36 -8.93 8.36 6.65
C GLY A 36 -9.15 7.04 7.37
N ASP A 37 -9.61 7.15 8.60
CA ASP A 37 -10.02 6.06 9.48
C ASP A 37 -11.56 5.95 9.59
N GLU A 38 -12.28 6.86 8.95
CA GLU A 38 -13.74 6.86 8.86
C GLU A 38 -14.17 6.95 7.39
N PRO A 39 -15.32 6.35 7.02
CA PRO A 39 -15.88 6.51 5.68
C PRO A 39 -16.09 7.99 5.34
N SER A 40 -15.75 8.36 4.11
CA SER A 40 -16.02 9.70 3.61
C SER A 40 -17.53 10.00 3.65
N SER A 41 -17.90 11.24 3.94
CA SER A 41 -19.28 11.71 3.72
C SER A 41 -19.63 11.81 2.24
N ASN A 42 -18.64 11.77 1.35
CA ASN A 42 -18.75 11.86 -0.08
C ASN A 42 -18.18 10.58 -0.72
N LEU A 43 -19.02 9.57 -0.93
CA LEU A 43 -18.63 8.28 -1.49
C LEU A 43 -18.87 8.25 -3.01
N PHE A 44 -17.90 7.73 -3.75
CA PHE A 44 -17.97 7.58 -5.23
C PHE A 44 -18.15 6.10 -5.61
N THR A 45 -19.13 5.45 -4.96
CA THR A 45 -19.33 4.00 -5.06
C THR A 45 -19.65 3.47 -6.45
N SER A 46 -20.13 4.32 -7.36
CA SER A 46 -20.42 3.93 -8.75
C SER A 46 -19.18 4.02 -9.66
N LEU A 47 -18.15 4.74 -9.23
CA LEU A 47 -16.92 4.96 -9.99
C LEU A 47 -15.72 4.19 -9.42
N THR A 48 -15.75 3.85 -8.12
CA THR A 48 -14.63 3.21 -7.46
C THR A 48 -14.49 1.76 -7.94
N VAL A 49 -13.39 1.48 -8.66
CA VAL A 49 -12.98 0.13 -9.07
C VAL A 49 -12.07 -0.47 -8.00
N GLY A 50 -11.11 0.29 -7.51
CA GLY A 50 -10.20 -0.10 -6.46
C GLY A 50 -10.09 0.96 -5.37
N ALA A 51 -9.57 0.60 -4.21
CA ALA A 51 -9.28 1.54 -3.14
C ALA A 51 -7.85 1.33 -2.63
N HIS A 52 -7.11 2.43 -2.57
CA HIS A 52 -5.74 2.45 -2.10
C HIS A 52 -5.70 2.75 -0.62
N LEU A 53 -5.21 1.82 0.20
CA LEU A 53 -5.16 1.96 1.64
C LEU A 53 -4.07 2.94 2.09
N ARG A 54 -4.25 3.51 3.27
CA ARG A 54 -3.24 4.36 3.90
C ARG A 54 -1.93 3.60 4.09
N PHE A 55 -0.83 4.20 3.67
CA PHE A 55 0.51 3.69 3.88
C PHE A 55 1.21 4.40 5.04
N TRP A 56 1.77 3.61 5.97
CA TRP A 56 2.66 4.07 7.04
C TRP A 56 4.08 3.60 6.74
N PRO A 57 4.92 4.40 6.09
CA PRO A 57 6.26 3.94 5.67
C PRO A 57 7.23 3.59 6.82
N ARG A 58 6.95 4.00 8.05
CA ARG A 58 7.84 3.84 9.22
C ARG A 58 7.15 3.04 10.32
N TRP A 59 6.84 1.77 10.09
CA TRP A 59 5.99 1.01 11.00
C TRP A 59 6.69 -0.12 11.77
N MET A 60 7.80 -0.68 11.23
CA MET A 60 8.45 -1.86 11.82
C MET A 60 8.92 -1.64 13.27
N ASP A 61 9.58 -0.50 13.54
CA ASP A 61 10.06 -0.19 14.89
C ASP A 61 8.91 -0.04 15.90
N PHE A 62 7.79 0.52 15.46
CA PHE A 62 6.60 0.67 16.30
C PHE A 62 5.92 -0.68 16.56
N TYR A 63 5.67 -1.44 15.51
CA TYR A 63 5.03 -2.75 15.57
C TYR A 63 5.80 -3.75 16.43
N LEU A 64 7.12 -3.79 16.29
CA LEU A 64 8.00 -4.69 17.05
C LEU A 64 8.33 -4.19 18.46
N GLY A 65 7.79 -3.04 18.88
CA GLY A 65 8.06 -2.47 20.20
C GLY A 65 9.51 -1.98 20.37
N ASN A 66 10.21 -1.65 19.27
CA ASN A 66 11.57 -1.11 19.30
C ASN A 66 11.57 0.36 19.68
N THR A 67 11.11 0.64 20.91
CA THR A 67 10.82 1.99 21.42
C THR A 67 11.99 2.96 21.24
N LYS A 68 13.23 2.51 21.41
CA LYS A 68 14.42 3.37 21.30
C LYS A 68 14.61 3.88 19.88
N ARG A 69 14.43 3.03 18.86
CA ARG A 69 14.53 3.43 17.45
C ARG A 69 13.30 4.21 17.02
N CYS A 70 12.13 3.77 17.43
CA CYS A 70 10.87 4.44 17.13
C CYS A 70 10.89 5.90 17.64
N LYS A 71 11.24 6.14 18.91
CA LYS A 71 11.31 7.49 19.49
C LYS A 71 12.32 8.42 18.82
N LYS A 72 13.36 7.90 18.17
CA LYS A 72 14.29 8.73 17.38
C LYS A 72 13.68 9.34 16.12
N GLN A 73 12.61 8.76 15.63
CA GLN A 73 11.96 9.17 14.39
C GLN A 73 10.92 10.28 14.58
N PHE A 74 10.59 10.60 15.85
CA PHE A 74 9.57 11.58 16.20
C PHE A 74 10.11 12.56 17.25
N PRO A 75 9.71 13.84 17.20
CA PRO A 75 10.18 14.85 18.16
C PRO A 75 9.67 14.57 19.59
N ASP A 76 8.49 13.99 19.73
CA ASP A 76 7.85 13.65 21.00
C ASP A 76 6.78 12.54 20.85
N GLU A 77 6.22 12.11 21.96
CA GLU A 77 5.17 11.07 21.99
C GLU A 77 3.85 11.54 21.35
N LYS A 78 3.56 12.84 21.36
CA LYS A 78 2.36 13.40 20.73
C LYS A 78 2.47 13.26 19.20
N ALA A 79 3.62 13.58 18.63
CA ALA A 79 3.89 13.41 17.19
C ALA A 79 3.86 11.93 16.78
N LEU A 80 4.40 11.04 17.62
CA LEU A 80 4.34 9.60 17.40
C LEU A 80 2.88 9.11 17.38
N THR A 81 2.10 9.44 18.41
CA THR A 81 0.70 9.05 18.50
C THR A 81 -0.13 9.64 17.35
N ALA A 82 0.12 10.88 16.97
CA ALA A 82 -0.57 11.51 15.84
C ALA A 82 -0.25 10.82 14.49
N TYR A 83 0.97 10.30 14.34
CA TYR A 83 1.38 9.59 13.12
C TYR A 83 0.70 8.22 12.99
N TYR A 84 0.68 7.43 14.06
CA TYR A 84 0.08 6.09 14.06
C TYR A 84 -1.42 6.08 14.34
N GLY A 85 -1.99 7.16 14.89
CA GLY A 85 -3.35 7.20 15.41
C GLY A 85 -3.50 6.51 16.77
N ALA A 86 -2.41 5.93 17.30
CA ALA A 86 -2.41 5.12 18.52
C ALA A 86 -1.10 5.24 19.29
N SER A 87 -1.12 4.85 20.58
CA SER A 87 0.06 4.82 21.45
C SER A 87 0.74 3.45 21.53
N ASP A 88 0.07 2.41 21.02
CA ASP A 88 0.53 1.02 21.05
C ASP A 88 0.14 0.25 19.78
N THR A 89 0.65 -0.95 19.66
CA THR A 89 0.47 -1.81 18.49
C THR A 89 -0.99 -2.23 18.30
N ASP A 90 -1.71 -2.54 19.36
CA ASP A 90 -3.10 -3.00 19.26
C ASP A 90 -4.01 -1.86 18.78
N GLY A 91 -3.80 -0.66 19.30
CA GLY A 91 -4.47 0.54 18.83
C GLY A 91 -4.17 0.85 17.37
N TRP A 92 -2.92 0.67 16.93
CA TRP A 92 -2.54 0.88 15.53
C TRP A 92 -3.15 -0.18 14.59
N LEU A 93 -3.23 -1.44 15.00
CA LEU A 93 -3.95 -2.46 14.23
C LEU A 93 -5.43 -2.09 14.09
N GLU A 94 -6.03 -1.47 15.12
CA GLU A 94 -7.40 -0.96 14.99
C GLU A 94 -7.51 0.22 14.02
N GLU A 95 -6.53 1.11 13.95
CA GLU A 95 -6.48 2.15 12.92
C GLU A 95 -6.40 1.56 11.50
N ILE A 96 -5.65 0.48 11.31
CA ILE A 96 -5.63 -0.25 10.03
C ILE A 96 -7.02 -0.84 9.72
N ARG A 97 -7.69 -1.47 10.70
CA ARG A 97 -9.06 -2.00 10.50
C ARG A 97 -10.04 -0.89 10.13
N LYS A 98 -9.97 0.26 10.80
CA LYS A 98 -10.80 1.42 10.47
C LYS A 98 -10.57 1.90 9.04
N ASN A 99 -9.30 2.01 8.61
CA ASN A 99 -8.97 2.40 7.25
C ASN A 99 -9.49 1.38 6.20
N ILE A 100 -9.40 0.07 6.50
CA ILE A 100 -10.02 -0.97 5.65
C ILE A 100 -11.53 -0.77 5.58
N ARG A 101 -12.23 -0.56 6.70
CA ARG A 101 -13.68 -0.32 6.72
C ARG A 101 -14.05 0.95 5.95
N ALA A 102 -13.25 2.01 6.08
CA ALA A 102 -13.45 3.25 5.30
C ALA A 102 -13.31 3.00 3.79
N ALA A 103 -12.30 2.21 3.38
CA ALA A 103 -12.12 1.84 1.99
C ALA A 103 -13.26 0.96 1.45
N LEU A 104 -13.73 0.00 2.23
CA LEU A 104 -14.84 -0.89 1.86
C LEU A 104 -16.18 -0.15 1.70
N ALA A 105 -16.35 1.01 2.33
CA ALA A 105 -17.53 1.86 2.15
C ALA A 105 -17.68 2.34 0.68
N GLU A 106 -16.58 2.47 -0.06
CA GLU A 106 -16.54 2.79 -1.49
C GLU A 106 -16.96 1.61 -2.40
N LYS A 107 -17.15 0.42 -1.85
CA LYS A 107 -17.49 -0.84 -2.56
C LYS A 107 -16.47 -1.21 -3.66
N PRO A 108 -15.18 -1.18 -3.40
CA PRO A 108 -14.16 -1.51 -4.37
C PRO A 108 -14.18 -3.01 -4.72
N GLU A 109 -13.62 -3.35 -5.88
CA GLU A 109 -13.35 -4.75 -6.27
C GLU A 109 -12.06 -5.25 -5.60
N TYR A 110 -11.11 -4.35 -5.33
CA TYR A 110 -9.84 -4.65 -4.67
C TYR A 110 -9.36 -3.51 -3.77
N LEU A 111 -8.51 -3.88 -2.81
CA LEU A 111 -7.75 -2.96 -1.97
C LEU A 111 -6.26 -3.03 -2.32
N VAL A 112 -5.56 -1.91 -2.39
CA VAL A 112 -4.11 -1.88 -2.60
C VAL A 112 -3.41 -1.66 -1.26
N TRP A 113 -2.42 -2.51 -0.96
CA TRP A 113 -1.63 -2.48 0.27
C TRP A 113 -0.13 -2.42 -0.06
N HIS A 114 0.53 -1.34 0.30
CA HIS A 114 1.97 -1.21 0.15
C HIS A 114 2.77 -2.13 1.09
N VAL A 115 3.80 -2.77 0.56
CA VAL A 115 4.65 -3.70 1.31
C VAL A 115 6.07 -3.17 1.40
N ALA A 116 6.29 -2.27 2.33
CA ALA A 116 7.63 -1.73 2.61
C ALA A 116 7.72 -1.12 4.00
N ASP A 117 8.95 -0.99 4.51
CA ASP A 117 9.30 -0.18 5.67
C ASP A 117 10.56 0.64 5.39
N CYS A 118 10.55 1.91 5.80
CA CYS A 118 11.70 2.80 5.63
C CYS A 118 11.59 4.03 6.51
N THR A 119 12.57 4.26 7.36
CA THR A 119 12.69 5.52 8.10
C THR A 119 13.23 6.65 7.23
N LEU A 120 13.08 7.91 7.66
CA LEU A 120 13.65 9.05 6.94
C LEU A 120 15.18 8.98 6.81
N GLU A 121 15.87 8.48 7.85
CA GLU A 121 17.31 8.29 7.83
C GLU A 121 17.73 7.24 6.80
N GLU A 122 17.02 6.11 6.76
CA GLU A 122 17.24 5.02 5.79
C GLU A 122 16.95 5.43 4.35
N ALA A 123 15.88 6.20 4.13
CA ALA A 123 15.55 6.73 2.81
C ALA A 123 16.68 7.62 2.26
N TRP A 124 17.34 8.40 3.14
CA TRP A 124 18.43 9.28 2.78
C TRP A 124 19.76 8.54 2.62
N THR A 125 20.08 7.65 3.58
CA THR A 125 21.39 6.98 3.64
C THR A 125 21.46 5.70 2.79
N ARG A 126 20.32 5.15 2.41
CA ARG A 126 20.17 3.82 1.79
C ARG A 126 20.75 2.68 2.65
N GLN A 127 20.86 2.89 3.96
CA GLN A 127 21.31 1.89 4.91
C GLN A 127 20.11 1.40 5.73
N PHE A 128 19.56 0.27 5.33
CA PHE A 128 18.35 -0.29 5.91
C PHE A 128 18.68 -1.21 7.08
N TYR A 129 17.94 -1.09 8.18
CA TYR A 129 18.09 -1.91 9.36
C TYR A 129 17.39 -3.27 9.21
N TYR A 130 16.17 -3.25 8.68
CA TYR A 130 15.42 -4.46 8.41
C TYR A 130 15.66 -4.94 6.98
N THR A 131 15.69 -6.28 6.80
CA THR A 131 15.77 -6.88 5.47
C THR A 131 14.38 -6.96 4.82
N SER A 132 14.32 -7.11 3.49
CA SER A 132 13.04 -7.39 2.81
C SER A 132 12.31 -8.57 3.42
N LYS A 133 13.03 -9.63 3.78
CA LYS A 133 12.44 -10.82 4.41
C LYS A 133 11.80 -10.51 5.77
N ASP A 134 12.40 -9.63 6.58
CA ASP A 134 11.81 -9.20 7.86
C ASP A 134 10.53 -8.42 7.61
N VAL A 135 10.55 -7.45 6.68
CA VAL A 135 9.38 -6.65 6.33
C VAL A 135 8.25 -7.52 5.78
N LEU A 136 8.55 -8.46 4.88
CA LEU A 136 7.56 -9.40 4.33
C LEU A 136 6.90 -10.24 5.44
N ARG A 137 7.69 -10.78 6.37
CA ARG A 137 7.18 -11.59 7.49
C ARG A 137 6.22 -10.80 8.36
N GLU A 138 6.62 -9.60 8.77
CA GLU A 138 5.81 -8.78 9.68
C GLU A 138 4.61 -8.16 8.97
N THR A 139 4.73 -7.79 7.67
CA THR A 139 3.56 -7.38 6.87
C THR A 139 2.51 -8.50 6.80
N ALA A 140 2.95 -9.74 6.57
CA ALA A 140 2.04 -10.89 6.57
C ALA A 140 1.38 -11.11 7.94
N ALA A 141 2.12 -10.90 9.04
CA ALA A 141 1.57 -11.00 10.38
C ALA A 141 0.50 -9.93 10.65
N ILE A 142 0.76 -8.67 10.24
CA ILE A 142 -0.21 -7.56 10.35
C ILE A 142 -1.45 -7.85 9.50
N TYR A 143 -1.27 -8.20 8.23
CA TYR A 143 -2.38 -8.54 7.34
C TYR A 143 -3.24 -9.66 7.94
N ASN A 144 -2.63 -10.75 8.40
CA ASN A 144 -3.33 -11.88 9.00
C ASN A 144 -4.10 -11.52 10.29
N ALA A 145 -3.67 -10.47 11.01
CA ALA A 145 -4.36 -9.98 12.20
C ALA A 145 -5.58 -9.11 11.88
N VAL A 146 -5.68 -8.58 10.65
CA VAL A 146 -6.76 -7.68 10.24
C VAL A 146 -7.57 -8.20 9.05
N SER A 147 -7.17 -9.33 8.44
CA SER A 147 -7.76 -9.88 7.21
C SER A 147 -9.24 -10.25 7.35
N GLU A 148 -9.73 -10.46 8.56
CA GLU A 148 -11.15 -10.71 8.85
C GLU A 148 -12.07 -9.54 8.49
N GLU A 149 -11.52 -8.32 8.37
CA GLU A 149 -12.26 -7.13 7.92
C GLU A 149 -12.54 -7.15 6.41
N VAL A 150 -11.78 -7.93 5.64
CA VAL A 150 -11.89 -7.94 4.17
C VAL A 150 -12.82 -9.07 3.73
N PRO A 151 -13.94 -8.78 3.07
CA PRO A 151 -14.82 -9.80 2.50
C PRO A 151 -14.09 -10.66 1.46
N GLU A 152 -14.41 -11.94 1.35
CA GLU A 152 -13.85 -12.87 0.33
C GLU A 152 -14.07 -12.39 -1.12
N THR A 153 -15.05 -11.51 -1.34
CA THR A 153 -15.38 -10.94 -2.65
C THR A 153 -14.51 -9.76 -3.05
N VAL A 154 -13.66 -9.27 -2.13
CA VAL A 154 -12.74 -8.14 -2.37
C VAL A 154 -11.33 -8.67 -2.34
N GLU A 155 -10.55 -8.40 -3.38
CA GLU A 155 -9.14 -8.81 -3.44
C GLU A 155 -8.26 -7.83 -2.66
N VAL A 156 -7.17 -8.34 -2.04
CA VAL A 156 -6.11 -7.49 -1.49
C VAL A 156 -4.88 -7.65 -2.36
N LEU A 157 -4.50 -6.57 -3.01
CA LEU A 157 -3.37 -6.51 -3.93
C LEU A 157 -2.18 -5.87 -3.22
N PHE A 158 -1.13 -6.64 -3.00
CA PHE A 158 0.11 -6.18 -2.37
C PHE A 158 1.00 -5.50 -3.39
N GLU A 159 1.40 -4.26 -3.10
CA GLU A 159 2.14 -3.41 -4.02
C GLU A 159 3.62 -3.31 -3.65
N ASN A 160 4.49 -3.38 -4.66
CA ASN A 160 5.92 -3.16 -4.51
C ASN A 160 6.24 -1.68 -4.31
N ILE A 161 7.22 -1.44 -3.45
CA ILE A 161 7.90 -0.14 -3.28
C ILE A 161 9.42 -0.35 -3.39
N PHE A 162 10.16 0.70 -3.66
CA PHE A 162 11.62 0.66 -3.82
C PHE A 162 12.41 0.59 -2.49
N TRP A 163 11.74 0.41 -1.34
CA TRP A 163 12.31 0.15 -0.02
C TRP A 163 12.19 -1.33 0.37
N PRO A 164 12.88 -1.80 1.44
CA PRO A 164 12.77 -3.19 1.89
C PRO A 164 11.32 -3.65 2.04
N GLY A 165 11.01 -4.82 1.50
CA GLY A 165 9.70 -5.41 1.35
C GLY A 165 9.61 -6.10 -0.02
N LEU A 166 8.59 -5.82 -0.81
CA LEU A 166 8.43 -6.35 -2.19
C LEU A 166 9.26 -5.57 -3.23
N CYS A 167 10.39 -4.98 -2.87
CA CYS A 167 11.12 -4.08 -3.75
C CYS A 167 11.75 -4.74 -4.98
N ARG A 168 12.21 -6.00 -4.86
CA ARG A 168 12.91 -6.70 -5.95
C ARG A 168 12.02 -7.61 -6.78
N LEU A 169 10.84 -7.93 -6.28
CA LEU A 169 9.87 -8.84 -6.90
C LEU A 169 10.50 -10.19 -7.34
N LEU A 170 11.45 -10.70 -6.52
CA LEU A 170 12.05 -12.00 -6.79
C LEU A 170 11.01 -13.10 -6.58
N PRO A 171 10.85 -14.07 -7.49
CA PRO A 171 9.86 -15.15 -7.35
C PRO A 171 9.92 -15.83 -5.98
N SER A 172 11.14 -16.11 -5.47
CA SER A 172 11.31 -16.72 -4.14
C SER A 172 10.86 -15.85 -2.97
N GLU A 173 10.94 -14.51 -3.08
CA GLU A 173 10.44 -13.57 -2.06
C GLU A 173 8.91 -13.48 -2.13
N ILE A 174 8.36 -13.48 -3.34
CA ILE A 174 6.92 -13.51 -3.59
C ILE A 174 6.32 -14.80 -3.04
N ASP A 175 6.87 -15.96 -3.43
CA ASP A 175 6.43 -17.27 -2.93
C ASP A 175 6.48 -17.35 -1.40
N TYR A 176 7.59 -16.87 -0.82
CA TYR A 176 7.73 -16.80 0.62
C TYR A 176 6.64 -15.94 1.26
N PHE A 177 6.43 -14.72 0.75
CA PHE A 177 5.42 -13.79 1.28
C PHE A 177 4.02 -14.39 1.21
N PHE A 178 3.61 -14.86 0.02
CA PHE A 178 2.28 -15.44 -0.18
C PHE A 178 2.06 -16.72 0.64
N SER A 179 3.12 -17.49 0.91
CA SER A 179 3.02 -18.66 1.79
C SER A 179 2.68 -18.34 3.25
N LEU A 180 2.88 -17.08 3.67
CA LEU A 180 2.57 -16.62 5.03
C LEU A 180 1.16 -16.02 5.16
N LEU A 181 0.53 -15.65 4.04
CA LEU A 181 -0.76 -14.98 4.03
C LEU A 181 -1.92 -15.94 4.28
N LYS A 182 -2.95 -15.46 4.99
CA LYS A 182 -4.24 -16.13 5.12
C LYS A 182 -5.19 -15.69 4.01
N GLY A 183 -6.10 -16.60 3.63
CA GLY A 183 -7.09 -16.33 2.57
C GLY A 183 -6.57 -16.63 1.18
N SER A 184 -7.47 -16.58 0.21
CA SER A 184 -7.19 -16.86 -1.21
C SER A 184 -7.45 -15.65 -2.13
N ASN A 185 -8.01 -14.57 -1.56
CA ASN A 185 -8.35 -13.32 -2.26
C ASN A 185 -7.20 -12.31 -2.15
N VAL A 186 -5.98 -12.77 -2.43
CA VAL A 186 -4.75 -11.97 -2.37
C VAL A 186 -4.00 -12.03 -3.69
N GLY A 187 -3.42 -10.91 -4.09
CA GLY A 187 -2.70 -10.77 -5.34
C GLY A 187 -1.53 -9.78 -5.25
N LEU A 188 -0.88 -9.52 -6.37
CA LEU A 188 0.26 -8.62 -6.49
C LEU A 188 -0.09 -7.46 -7.45
N VAL A 189 0.28 -6.25 -7.08
CA VAL A 189 0.34 -5.09 -7.99
C VAL A 189 1.80 -4.86 -8.35
N LEU A 190 2.08 -4.74 -9.63
CA LEU A 190 3.35 -4.23 -10.13
C LEU A 190 3.23 -2.72 -10.39
N ASP A 191 3.67 -1.90 -9.43
CA ASP A 191 3.93 -0.49 -9.70
C ASP A 191 5.27 -0.35 -10.43
N THR A 192 5.18 0.03 -11.71
CA THR A 192 6.36 0.16 -12.58
C THR A 192 7.22 1.35 -12.23
N GLY A 193 6.62 2.45 -11.71
CA GLY A 193 7.34 3.62 -11.23
C GLY A 193 8.16 3.31 -9.99
N HIS A 194 7.56 2.61 -9.02
CA HIS A 194 8.28 2.12 -7.85
C HIS A 194 9.39 1.15 -8.24
N PHE A 195 9.12 0.24 -9.19
CA PHE A 195 10.10 -0.73 -9.61
C PHE A 195 11.31 -0.08 -10.30
N MET A 196 11.11 0.89 -11.17
CA MET A 196 12.22 1.66 -11.78
C MET A 196 13.12 2.32 -10.74
N ASN A 197 12.57 2.81 -9.62
CA ASN A 197 13.36 3.40 -8.53
C ASN A 197 14.27 2.42 -7.79
N THR A 198 14.16 1.12 -8.04
CA THR A 198 15.09 0.11 -7.49
C THR A 198 16.40 0.03 -8.26
N ASN A 199 16.47 0.56 -9.48
CA ASN A 199 17.65 0.57 -10.32
C ASN A 199 18.14 2.01 -10.57
N PRO A 200 19.21 2.47 -9.89
CA PRO A 200 19.74 3.81 -10.05
C PRO A 200 20.51 4.03 -11.37
N ASP A 201 20.76 2.98 -12.14
CA ASP A 201 21.54 3.03 -13.38
C ASP A 201 20.69 3.25 -14.64
N LEU A 202 19.36 3.44 -14.48
CA LEU A 202 18.47 3.77 -15.59
C LEU A 202 18.69 5.23 -16.03
N GLU A 203 19.12 5.42 -17.27
CA GLU A 203 19.42 6.75 -17.82
C GLU A 203 18.35 7.23 -18.82
N THR A 204 17.64 6.31 -19.48
CA THR A 204 16.67 6.62 -20.52
C THR A 204 15.34 5.91 -20.30
N GLU A 205 14.28 6.40 -20.97
CA GLU A 205 12.97 5.73 -20.99
C GLU A 205 13.06 4.30 -21.58
N ALA A 206 13.96 4.08 -22.52
CA ALA A 206 14.17 2.76 -23.13
C ALA A 206 14.76 1.77 -22.11
N ASP A 207 15.75 2.20 -21.30
CA ASP A 207 16.30 1.37 -20.23
C ASP A 207 15.23 1.01 -19.20
N GLY A 208 14.37 1.98 -18.85
CA GLY A 208 13.23 1.76 -17.94
C GLY A 208 12.24 0.73 -18.48
N ALA A 209 11.88 0.86 -19.76
CA ALA A 209 10.97 -0.07 -20.42
C ALA A 209 11.54 -1.49 -20.49
N GLU A 210 12.84 -1.63 -20.87
CA GLU A 210 13.52 -2.93 -20.90
C GLU A 210 13.58 -3.57 -19.51
N TYR A 211 13.89 -2.77 -18.49
CA TYR A 211 13.95 -3.22 -17.10
C TYR A 211 12.60 -3.75 -16.60
N ILE A 212 11.49 -3.05 -16.90
CA ILE A 212 10.13 -3.47 -16.57
C ILE A 212 9.76 -4.76 -17.33
N CYS A 213 10.00 -4.81 -18.64
CA CYS A 213 9.69 -5.99 -19.46
C CYS A 213 10.43 -7.25 -18.97
N ALA A 214 11.72 -7.11 -18.66
CA ALA A 214 12.51 -8.20 -18.10
C ALA A 214 12.00 -8.71 -16.74
N MET A 215 11.34 -7.85 -15.95
CA MET A 215 10.67 -8.28 -14.73
C MET A 215 9.34 -8.96 -15.02
N ALA A 216 8.51 -8.40 -15.89
CA ALA A 216 7.23 -9.00 -16.27
C ALA A 216 7.39 -10.42 -16.80
N GLU A 217 8.44 -10.67 -17.61
CA GLU A 217 8.79 -12.01 -18.11
C GLU A 217 9.15 -13.02 -17.00
N LYS A 218 9.66 -12.55 -15.85
CA LYS A 218 9.98 -13.41 -14.70
C LYS A 218 8.77 -13.71 -13.82
N LEU A 219 7.77 -12.84 -13.87
CA LEU A 219 6.54 -12.98 -13.09
C LEU A 219 5.45 -13.77 -13.82
N GLY A 220 5.51 -13.83 -15.14
CA GLY A 220 4.54 -14.50 -16.02
C GLY A 220 4.85 -15.89 -16.34
#